data_f867555b7eedfe5dadc799269e8418af
#
_entry.id   f867555b7eedfe5dadc799269e8418af
#
_cell.length_a   1.000
_cell.length_b   1.000
_cell.length_c   1.000
_cell.angle_alpha   90.00
_cell.angle_beta   90.00
_cell.angle_gamma   90.00
#
_symmetry.space_group_name_H-M   'P 1'
#
loop_
_entity.id
_entity.type
_entity.pdbx_description
1 polymer ?
#
loop_
_entity_poly.entity_id
_entity_poly.type
_entity_poly.pdbx_seq_one_letter_code
_entity_poly.pdbx_strand_id
1 'polypeptide(L)'
;GYCDYAAVSGFVLDNKFNYRREGLPISAETFIPLDNKERVEILKGTSGIQAGTSAPGGLINYAVKRPTAQPLRTIKLEAASEGAVSAAADLGGRFGNNSAFGYRLNLAADKLNTPTPNTRGSRELAALAMDWRMGKDSLLEAEVEYSRRSQPSVPGLSLLGTTLPAANPRTNINSQPWSLPVELQG
;
A
#
# COMPACT_ATOMS: atom_id res chain seq x y z
N GLY A 1 -2.84 15.95 0.43
CA GLY A 1 -2.52 14.70 -0.20
C GLY A 1 -3.49 14.43 -1.32
N TYR A 2 -2.97 14.06 -2.49
CA TYR A 2 -3.82 13.56 -3.56
C TYR A 2 -4.21 12.14 -3.20
N CYS A 3 -5.50 11.92 -3.01
CA CYS A 3 -6.04 10.58 -2.94
C CYS A 3 -6.08 10.03 -4.37
N ASP A 4 -5.39 8.93 -4.63
CA ASP A 4 -5.61 8.15 -5.83
C ASP A 4 -7.00 7.50 -5.69
N TYR A 5 -7.96 8.01 -6.44
CA TYR A 5 -9.30 7.43 -6.46
C TYR A 5 -9.30 6.19 -7.33
N ALA A 6 -9.59 5.05 -6.74
CA ALA A 6 -9.91 3.85 -7.50
C ALA A 6 -11.37 3.90 -7.95
N ALA A 7 -11.64 3.40 -9.15
CA ALA A 7 -12.99 3.27 -9.67
C ALA A 7 -13.29 1.80 -10.05
N VAL A 8 -14.46 1.33 -9.69
CA VAL A 8 -14.94 -0.01 -10.04
C VAL A 8 -16.29 0.12 -10.74
N SER A 9 -16.41 -0.45 -11.92
CA SER A 9 -17.65 -0.41 -12.74
C SER A 9 -18.19 1.01 -12.98
N GLY A 10 -17.30 2.00 -13.15
CA GLY A 10 -17.65 3.40 -13.38
C GLY A 10 -17.97 4.23 -12.13
N PHE A 11 -17.95 3.63 -10.94
CA PHE A 11 -18.14 4.34 -9.67
C PHE A 11 -16.79 4.58 -9.00
N VAL A 12 -16.57 5.80 -8.56
CA VAL A 12 -15.42 6.15 -7.72
C VAL A 12 -15.65 5.55 -6.33
N LEU A 13 -14.65 4.86 -5.82
CA LEU A 13 -14.73 4.24 -4.50
C LEU A 13 -14.49 5.29 -3.40
N ASP A 14 -15.29 5.21 -2.35
CA ASP A 14 -15.13 6.03 -1.16
C ASP A 14 -14.04 5.47 -0.26
N ASN A 15 -13.07 6.29 0.11
CA ASN A 15 -11.91 5.87 0.90
C ASN A 15 -12.24 5.40 2.33
N LYS A 16 -13.43 5.70 2.84
CA LYS A 16 -13.87 5.31 4.19
C LYS A 16 -14.72 4.05 4.19
N PHE A 17 -15.48 3.81 3.11
CA PHE A 17 -16.51 2.77 3.13
C PHE A 17 -16.22 1.57 2.21
N ASN A 18 -15.40 1.74 1.17
CA ASN A 18 -15.18 0.70 0.17
C ASN A 18 -13.90 -0.12 0.38
N TYR A 19 -13.16 0.10 1.45
CA TYR A 19 -11.90 -0.59 1.69
C TYR A 19 -11.94 -1.44 2.94
N ARG A 20 -11.37 -2.65 2.83
CA ARG A 20 -11.28 -3.65 3.90
C ARG A 20 -9.87 -4.21 4.00
N ARG A 21 -9.50 -4.65 5.18
CA ARG A 21 -8.32 -5.45 5.45
C ARG A 21 -8.77 -6.65 6.28
N GLU A 22 -8.55 -7.85 5.75
CA GLU A 22 -9.06 -9.08 6.36
C GLU A 22 -10.58 -9.01 6.67
N GLY A 23 -11.35 -8.37 5.79
CA GLY A 23 -12.79 -8.16 5.97
C GLY A 23 -13.17 -7.00 6.90
N LEU A 24 -12.25 -6.42 7.65
CA LEU A 24 -12.50 -5.29 8.55
C LEU A 24 -12.40 -3.95 7.82
N PRO A 25 -13.27 -2.98 8.10
CA PRO A 25 -13.21 -1.65 7.50
C PRO A 25 -11.89 -0.94 7.81
N ILE A 26 -11.29 -0.34 6.78
CA ILE A 26 -10.13 0.53 6.93
C ILE A 26 -10.33 1.83 6.15
N SER A 27 -9.62 2.88 6.54
CA SER A 27 -9.53 4.10 5.75
C SER A 27 -8.41 3.97 4.72
N ALA A 28 -8.69 4.30 3.46
CA ALA A 28 -7.72 4.38 2.37
C ALA A 28 -7.27 5.84 2.10
N GLU A 29 -7.40 6.72 3.08
CA GLU A 29 -6.91 8.11 3.00
C GLU A 29 -5.37 8.17 3.07
N THR A 30 -4.75 7.10 3.59
CA THR A 30 -3.29 6.92 3.61
C THR A 30 -2.87 5.88 2.57
N PHE A 31 -1.58 5.89 2.22
CA PHE A 31 -1.03 4.88 1.34
C PHE A 31 -1.10 3.49 1.99
N ILE A 32 -1.68 2.52 1.27
CA ILE A 32 -1.75 1.13 1.69
C ILE A 32 -0.62 0.36 1.00
N PRO A 33 0.42 -0.11 1.72
CA PRO A 33 1.50 -0.89 1.13
C PRO A 33 1.01 -2.26 0.69
N LEU A 34 1.54 -2.76 -0.43
CA LEU A 34 1.14 -4.06 -1.00
C LEU A 34 2.15 -5.18 -0.71
N ASP A 35 3.33 -4.87 -0.20
CA ASP A 35 4.43 -5.83 -0.03
C ASP A 35 4.10 -6.94 1.00
N ASN A 36 3.27 -6.64 1.99
CA ASN A 36 2.77 -7.58 2.99
C ASN A 36 1.35 -8.11 2.68
N LYS A 37 0.82 -7.83 1.48
CA LYS A 37 -0.47 -8.36 1.05
C LYS A 37 -0.27 -9.58 0.17
N GLU A 38 -1.03 -10.63 0.44
CA GLU A 38 -1.06 -11.86 -0.35
C GLU A 38 -1.83 -11.64 -1.65
N ARG A 39 -2.96 -10.94 -1.55
CA ARG A 39 -3.85 -10.62 -2.67
C ARG A 39 -4.73 -9.42 -2.39
N VAL A 40 -5.23 -8.83 -3.45
CA VAL A 40 -6.26 -7.79 -3.43
C VAL A 40 -7.52 -8.38 -4.06
N GLU A 41 -8.61 -8.39 -3.32
CA GLU A 41 -9.90 -8.91 -3.74
C GLU A 41 -10.80 -7.74 -4.10
N ILE A 42 -11.44 -7.80 -5.27
CA ILE A 42 -12.38 -6.78 -5.72
C ILE A 42 -13.76 -7.43 -5.83
N LEU A 43 -14.66 -7.05 -4.93
CA LEU A 43 -16.06 -7.44 -5.01
C LEU A 43 -16.84 -6.35 -5.74
N LYS A 44 -17.43 -6.71 -6.87
CA LYS A 44 -18.22 -5.80 -7.72
C LYS A 44 -19.69 -5.86 -7.36
N GLY A 45 -20.40 -4.73 -7.47
CA GLY A 45 -21.85 -4.65 -7.29
C GLY A 45 -22.30 -4.51 -5.83
N THR A 46 -23.53 -4.91 -5.55
CA THR A 46 -24.16 -4.82 -4.23
C THR A 46 -23.67 -5.93 -3.30
N SER A 47 -22.43 -5.86 -2.87
CA SER A 47 -21.85 -6.80 -1.89
C SER A 47 -22.37 -6.59 -0.45
N GLY A 48 -23.35 -5.68 -0.26
CA GLY A 48 -23.82 -5.24 1.04
C GLY A 48 -24.35 -6.34 1.96
N ILE A 49 -24.79 -7.48 1.44
CA ILE A 49 -25.27 -8.60 2.26
C ILE A 49 -24.10 -9.36 2.92
N GLN A 50 -22.96 -9.47 2.26
CA GLN A 50 -21.79 -10.21 2.78
C GLN A 50 -20.76 -9.32 3.46
N ALA A 51 -20.71 -8.05 3.11
CA ALA A 51 -19.65 -7.12 3.53
C ALA A 51 -20.15 -5.99 4.47
N GLY A 52 -21.43 -5.98 4.86
CA GLY A 52 -22.03 -4.90 5.64
C GLY A 52 -22.23 -3.62 4.83
N THR A 53 -22.21 -2.47 5.49
CA THR A 53 -22.33 -1.16 4.83
C THR A 53 -21.17 -0.88 3.91
N SER A 54 -21.43 -0.69 2.62
CA SER A 54 -20.47 -0.23 1.62
C SER A 54 -21.12 0.85 0.76
N ALA A 55 -20.31 1.78 0.24
CA ALA A 55 -20.77 2.72 -0.77
C ALA A 55 -20.94 2.02 -2.14
N PRO A 56 -21.73 2.59 -3.06
CA PRO A 56 -21.90 2.05 -4.40
C PRO A 56 -20.57 1.81 -5.13
N GLY A 57 -20.56 0.83 -6.05
CA GLY A 57 -19.40 0.53 -6.91
C GLY A 57 -18.72 -0.79 -6.58
N GLY A 58 -18.66 -1.18 -5.33
CA GLY A 58 -18.02 -2.42 -4.90
C GLY A 58 -17.13 -2.24 -3.67
N LEU A 59 -16.28 -3.23 -3.44
CA LEU A 59 -15.45 -3.28 -2.25
C LEU A 59 -14.06 -3.83 -2.61
N ILE A 60 -13.02 -3.23 -2.08
CA ILE A 60 -11.64 -3.72 -2.17
C ILE A 60 -11.24 -4.28 -0.81
N ASN A 61 -10.84 -5.56 -0.79
CA ASN A 61 -10.33 -6.22 0.40
C ASN A 61 -8.86 -6.59 0.22
N TYR A 62 -8.04 -6.22 1.18
CA TYR A 62 -6.63 -6.57 1.24
C TYR A 62 -6.44 -7.77 2.16
N ALA A 63 -6.06 -8.91 1.59
CA ALA A 63 -5.69 -10.09 2.35
C ALA A 63 -4.20 -10.03 2.70
N VAL A 64 -3.87 -10.19 3.97
CA VAL A 64 -2.51 -10.08 4.48
C VAL A 64 -1.76 -11.42 4.31
N LYS A 65 -0.46 -11.34 4.08
CA LYS A 65 0.41 -12.53 4.05
C LYS A 65 0.45 -13.18 5.43
N ARG A 66 0.07 -14.45 5.48
CA ARG A 66 0.05 -15.25 6.70
C ARG A 66 1.31 -16.10 6.84
N PRO A 67 1.65 -16.59 8.07
CA PRO A 67 2.75 -17.50 8.29
C PRO A 67 2.68 -18.74 7.40
N THR A 68 3.81 -19.11 6.83
CA THR A 68 3.93 -20.26 5.92
C THR A 68 4.24 -21.57 6.66
N ALA A 69 3.75 -22.68 6.14
CA ALA A 69 4.07 -24.01 6.71
C ALA A 69 5.54 -24.38 6.49
N GLN A 70 6.08 -24.02 5.32
CA GLN A 70 7.49 -24.23 4.97
C GLN A 70 8.29 -22.95 5.23
N PRO A 71 9.59 -23.05 5.57
CA PRO A 71 10.45 -21.89 5.67
C PRO A 71 10.50 -21.10 4.34
N LEU A 72 10.21 -19.82 4.40
CA LEU A 72 10.31 -18.89 3.28
C LEU A 72 11.41 -17.88 3.55
N ARG A 73 12.27 -17.66 2.54
CA ARG A 73 13.34 -16.66 2.59
C ARG A 73 13.50 -16.07 1.20
N THR A 74 12.84 -14.96 0.95
CA THR A 74 12.91 -14.27 -0.33
C THR A 74 13.49 -12.89 -0.12
N ILE A 75 14.47 -12.52 -0.92
CA ILE A 75 15.02 -11.17 -1.01
C ILE A 75 14.87 -10.71 -2.46
N LYS A 76 14.31 -9.52 -2.65
CA LYS A 76 14.18 -8.87 -3.95
C LYS A 76 14.98 -7.58 -3.93
N LEU A 77 15.77 -7.37 -4.99
CA LEU A 77 16.47 -6.12 -5.24
C LEU A 77 16.13 -5.69 -6.66
N GLU A 78 15.63 -4.50 -6.82
CA GLU A 78 15.22 -3.95 -8.10
C GLU A 78 15.86 -2.57 -8.30
N ALA A 79 16.31 -2.32 -9.51
CA ALA A 79 16.85 -1.03 -9.92
C ALA A 79 16.21 -0.62 -11.24
N ALA A 80 15.73 0.61 -11.32
CA ALA A 80 15.16 1.17 -12.53
C ALA A 80 16.12 2.15 -13.20
N SER A 81 15.95 2.36 -14.50
CA SER A 81 16.83 3.18 -15.34
C SER A 81 16.96 4.63 -14.87
N GLU A 82 15.98 5.14 -14.14
CA GLU A 82 15.96 6.52 -13.63
C GLU A 82 16.59 6.67 -12.24
N GLY A 83 17.22 5.60 -11.72
CA GLY A 83 17.88 5.59 -10.43
C GLY A 83 16.95 5.34 -9.25
N ALA A 84 15.74 4.84 -9.50
CA ALA A 84 14.91 4.27 -8.45
C ALA A 84 15.49 2.91 -8.04
N VAL A 85 15.55 2.65 -6.75
CA VAL A 85 16.06 1.40 -6.18
C VAL A 85 15.07 0.91 -5.14
N SER A 86 14.77 -0.38 -5.18
CA SER A 86 13.95 -1.02 -4.17
C SER A 86 14.61 -2.29 -3.62
N ALA A 87 14.41 -2.52 -2.34
CA ALA A 87 14.83 -3.72 -1.64
C ALA A 87 13.66 -4.24 -0.82
N ALA A 88 13.36 -5.53 -0.92
CA ALA A 88 12.33 -6.17 -0.13
C ALA A 88 12.79 -7.52 0.38
N ALA A 89 12.34 -7.89 1.58
CA ALA A 89 12.56 -9.19 2.19
C ALA A 89 11.21 -9.76 2.66
N ASP A 90 11.01 -11.04 2.39
CA ASP A 90 9.85 -11.80 2.80
C ASP A 90 10.31 -13.10 3.47
N LEU A 91 10.18 -13.14 4.78
CA LEU A 91 10.66 -14.23 5.62
C LEU A 91 9.48 -14.86 6.34
N GLY A 92 9.37 -16.18 6.30
CA GLY A 92 8.28 -16.89 6.94
C GLY A 92 8.65 -18.28 7.37
N GLY A 93 7.87 -18.81 8.28
CA GLY A 93 8.06 -20.17 8.79
C GLY A 93 7.31 -20.44 10.09
N ARG A 94 7.57 -21.62 10.64
CA ARG A 94 6.97 -22.07 11.89
C ARG A 94 8.04 -22.64 12.82
N PHE A 95 7.79 -22.56 14.12
CA PHE A 95 8.66 -23.08 15.16
C PHE A 95 7.86 -23.58 16.37
N GLY A 96 8.57 -24.12 17.36
CA GLY A 96 7.98 -24.70 18.56
C GLY A 96 7.49 -26.15 18.36
N ASN A 97 6.97 -26.76 19.44
CA ASN A 97 6.43 -28.08 19.39
C ASN A 97 5.25 -28.20 18.43
N ASN A 98 5.27 -29.19 17.53
CA ASN A 98 4.27 -29.37 16.47
C ASN A 98 4.06 -28.14 15.57
N SER A 99 5.10 -27.29 15.38
CA SER A 99 4.99 -26.08 14.59
C SER A 99 3.86 -25.16 15.05
N ALA A 100 3.68 -25.04 16.37
CA ALA A 100 2.57 -24.32 16.96
C ALA A 100 2.63 -22.80 16.67
N PHE A 101 3.83 -22.24 16.59
CA PHE A 101 4.02 -20.80 16.33
C PHE A 101 4.42 -20.55 14.88
N GLY A 102 3.71 -19.67 14.20
CA GLY A 102 4.03 -19.21 12.87
C GLY A 102 4.43 -17.73 12.88
N TYR A 103 5.29 -17.35 11.94
CA TYR A 103 5.64 -15.95 11.68
C TYR A 103 5.76 -15.66 10.19
N ARG A 104 5.46 -14.41 9.82
CA ARG A 104 5.75 -13.85 8.49
C ARG A 104 6.21 -12.42 8.66
N LEU A 105 7.45 -12.16 8.28
CA LEU A 105 8.06 -10.83 8.32
C LEU A 105 8.23 -10.32 6.89
N ASN A 106 7.67 -9.15 6.63
CA ASN A 106 7.82 -8.42 5.37
C ASN A 106 8.52 -7.09 5.66
N LEU A 107 9.61 -6.86 4.96
CA LEU A 107 10.35 -5.60 5.00
C LEU A 107 10.46 -5.07 3.57
N ALA A 108 10.27 -3.77 3.39
CA ALA A 108 10.52 -3.12 2.11
C ALA A 108 11.10 -1.72 2.33
N ALA A 109 12.01 -1.33 1.47
CA ALA A 109 12.57 0.02 1.43
C ALA A 109 12.80 0.41 -0.03
N ASP A 110 12.23 1.56 -0.42
CA ASP A 110 12.32 2.07 -1.77
C ASP A 110 12.83 3.49 -1.78
N LYS A 111 13.75 3.75 -2.69
CA LYS A 111 14.10 5.08 -3.12
C LYS A 111 13.31 5.38 -4.40
N LEU A 112 12.33 6.25 -4.27
CA LEU A 112 11.44 6.61 -5.37
C LEU A 112 12.10 7.70 -6.22
N ASN A 113 12.26 7.42 -7.50
CA ASN A 113 12.71 8.38 -8.48
C ASN A 113 11.70 8.38 -9.62
N THR A 114 11.06 9.50 -9.86
CA THR A 114 10.05 9.60 -10.91
C THR A 114 10.56 10.49 -12.03
N PRO A 115 10.06 10.34 -13.27
CA PRO A 115 10.39 11.22 -14.38
C PRO A 115 10.05 12.70 -14.13
N THR A 116 9.17 12.95 -13.15
CA THR A 116 8.78 14.31 -12.78
C THR A 116 9.86 14.96 -11.92
N PRO A 117 10.41 16.11 -12.29
CA PRO A 117 11.41 16.82 -11.50
C PRO A 117 10.92 17.11 -10.09
N ASN A 118 11.82 17.12 -9.10
CA ASN A 118 11.56 17.42 -7.68
C ASN A 118 10.53 16.53 -6.97
N THR A 119 10.29 15.32 -7.47
CA THR A 119 9.34 14.36 -6.85
C THR A 119 10.04 13.11 -6.30
N ARG A 120 11.34 13.21 -6.00
CA ARG A 120 12.09 12.15 -5.34
C ARG A 120 11.53 11.91 -3.94
N GLY A 121 11.46 10.64 -3.55
CA GLY A 121 10.94 10.28 -2.25
C GLY A 121 11.51 8.97 -1.74
N SER A 122 11.00 8.53 -0.61
CA SER A 122 11.29 7.23 -0.02
C SER A 122 10.02 6.57 0.50
N ARG A 123 10.05 5.27 0.56
CA ARG A 123 9.02 4.45 1.18
C ARG A 123 9.69 3.37 2.02
N GLU A 124 9.13 3.12 3.18
CA GLU A 124 9.57 2.08 4.11
C GLU A 124 8.36 1.30 4.61
N LEU A 125 8.52 0.01 4.78
CA LEU A 125 7.53 -0.90 5.34
C LEU A 125 8.22 -1.92 6.24
N ALA A 126 7.64 -2.14 7.41
CA ALA A 126 7.94 -3.27 8.27
C ALA A 126 6.62 -3.87 8.76
N ALA A 127 6.37 -5.13 8.46
CA ALA A 127 5.15 -5.81 8.85
C ALA A 127 5.47 -7.21 9.37
N LEU A 128 4.88 -7.57 10.52
CA LEU A 128 5.02 -8.86 11.15
C LEU A 128 3.63 -9.44 11.41
N ALA A 129 3.35 -10.58 10.80
CA ALA A 129 2.19 -11.40 11.10
C ALA A 129 2.63 -12.64 11.88
N MET A 130 1.90 -12.99 12.93
CA MET A 130 2.14 -14.14 13.76
C MET A 130 0.86 -14.93 13.94
N ASP A 131 0.99 -16.23 14.12
CA ASP A 131 -0.08 -17.09 14.56
C ASP A 131 0.39 -18.08 15.64
N TRP A 132 -0.53 -18.43 16.52
CA TRP A 132 -0.33 -19.46 17.53
C TRP A 132 -1.50 -20.44 17.49
N ARG A 133 -1.18 -21.69 17.19
CA ARG A 133 -2.13 -22.81 17.22
C ARG A 133 -2.22 -23.37 18.63
N MET A 134 -3.29 -23.02 19.32
CA MET A 134 -3.57 -23.49 20.68
C MET A 134 -4.44 -24.76 20.62
N GLY A 135 -3.79 -25.95 20.44
CA GLY A 135 -4.50 -27.21 20.29
C GLY A 135 -5.07 -27.44 18.89
N LYS A 136 -6.20 -28.17 18.80
CA LYS A 136 -6.77 -28.58 17.50
C LYS A 136 -7.73 -27.56 16.90
N ASP A 137 -8.40 -26.76 17.75
CA ASP A 137 -9.56 -25.96 17.34
C ASP A 137 -9.40 -24.46 17.62
N SER A 138 -8.25 -24.03 18.13
CA SER A 138 -8.03 -22.63 18.48
C SER A 138 -6.78 -22.06 17.79
N LEU A 139 -6.97 -20.93 17.12
CA LEU A 139 -5.91 -20.19 16.43
C LEU A 139 -5.97 -18.74 16.91
N LEU A 140 -4.86 -18.24 17.43
CA LEU A 140 -4.66 -16.84 17.74
C LEU A 140 -3.80 -16.24 16.64
N GLU A 141 -4.26 -15.16 16.03
CA GLU A 141 -3.54 -14.40 15.01
C GLU A 141 -3.28 -12.98 15.49
N ALA A 142 -2.09 -12.48 15.24
CA ALA A 142 -1.70 -11.12 15.54
C ALA A 142 -0.92 -10.53 14.37
N GLU A 143 -1.06 -9.23 14.16
CA GLU A 143 -0.37 -8.51 13.11
C GLU A 143 0.00 -7.12 13.58
N VAL A 144 1.21 -6.68 13.18
CA VAL A 144 1.70 -5.32 13.35
C VAL A 144 2.28 -4.86 12.03
N GLU A 145 1.90 -3.67 11.60
CA GLU A 145 2.41 -3.02 10.39
C GLU A 145 2.84 -1.60 10.72
N TYR A 146 4.01 -1.23 10.24
CA TYR A 146 4.50 0.14 10.20
C TYR A 146 4.85 0.49 8.77
N SER A 147 4.32 1.59 8.28
CA SER A 147 4.66 2.12 6.95
C SER A 147 4.92 3.61 7.00
N ARG A 148 5.89 4.06 6.21
CA ARG A 148 6.19 5.47 6.02
C ARG A 148 6.47 5.74 4.56
N ARG A 149 5.89 6.82 4.03
CA ARG A 149 6.18 7.34 2.70
C ARG A 149 6.41 8.83 2.80
N SER A 150 7.50 9.29 2.23
CA SER A 150 7.82 10.70 2.10
C SER A 150 8.08 11.02 0.63
N GLN A 151 7.26 11.87 0.05
CA GLN A 151 7.39 12.27 -1.35
C GLN A 151 6.74 13.63 -1.56
N PRO A 152 7.41 14.59 -2.24
CA PRO A 152 6.77 15.83 -2.65
C PRO A 152 5.56 15.52 -3.55
N SER A 153 4.42 16.12 -3.21
CA SER A 153 3.20 16.03 -4.00
C SER A 153 2.84 17.42 -4.48
N VAL A 154 3.03 17.67 -5.77
CA VAL A 154 2.69 18.97 -6.36
C VAL A 154 1.68 18.77 -7.46
N PRO A 155 0.44 19.07 -7.18
CA PRO A 155 -0.59 19.06 -8.18
C PRO A 155 -0.65 20.41 -8.92
N GLY A 156 -0.20 20.41 -10.13
CA GLY A 156 -0.46 21.50 -11.05
C GLY A 156 0.52 22.67 -10.97
N LEU A 157 0.19 23.70 -11.72
CA LEU A 157 0.91 24.95 -11.84
C LEU A 157 0.27 26.03 -10.98
N SER A 158 1.10 26.77 -10.28
CA SER A 158 0.68 28.09 -9.79
C SER A 158 0.82 29.10 -10.91
N LEU A 159 -0.30 29.65 -11.35
CA LEU A 159 -0.31 30.72 -12.33
C LEU A 159 -0.05 32.07 -11.61
N LEU A 160 1.04 32.72 -11.96
CA LEU A 160 1.24 34.13 -11.64
C LEU A 160 0.56 34.97 -12.75
N GLY A 161 -0.68 35.40 -12.48
CA GLY A 161 -1.48 36.16 -13.45
C GLY A 161 -2.41 35.29 -14.32
N THR A 162 -2.86 35.84 -15.44
CA THR A 162 -3.85 35.23 -16.34
C THR A 162 -3.26 34.53 -17.56
N THR A 163 -1.95 34.46 -17.66
CA THR A 163 -1.26 33.90 -18.84
C THR A 163 -0.90 32.43 -18.58
N LEU A 164 -1.43 31.54 -19.39
CA LEU A 164 -1.03 30.15 -19.44
C LEU A 164 0.35 30.02 -20.08
N PRO A 165 1.32 29.32 -19.49
CA PRO A 165 2.58 29.02 -20.16
C PRO A 165 2.33 28.20 -21.42
N ALA A 166 3.13 28.45 -22.47
CA ALA A 166 3.05 27.67 -23.69
C ALA A 166 3.25 26.19 -23.41
N ALA A 167 2.33 25.36 -23.91
CA ALA A 167 2.40 23.91 -23.73
C ALA A 167 3.63 23.37 -24.48
N ASN A 168 4.61 22.88 -23.73
CA ASN A 168 5.75 22.16 -24.27
C ASN A 168 5.67 20.69 -23.80
N PRO A 169 5.40 19.73 -24.69
CA PRO A 169 5.23 18.33 -24.30
C PRO A 169 6.50 17.68 -23.73
N ARG A 170 7.65 18.34 -23.89
CA ARG A 170 8.94 17.88 -23.33
C ARG A 170 9.23 18.44 -21.93
N THR A 171 8.45 19.38 -21.46
CA THR A 171 8.65 20.02 -20.16
C THR A 171 7.53 19.60 -19.20
N ASN A 172 7.90 18.90 -18.14
CA ASN A 172 6.96 18.62 -17.07
C ASN A 172 6.89 19.84 -16.13
N ILE A 173 5.72 20.47 -16.10
CA ILE A 173 5.45 21.69 -15.33
C ILE A 173 4.72 21.41 -14.00
N ASN A 174 4.52 20.14 -13.66
CA ASN A 174 3.73 19.75 -12.49
C ASN A 174 4.49 19.82 -11.15
N SER A 175 5.81 19.98 -11.16
CA SER A 175 6.57 20.08 -9.92
C SER A 175 7.23 21.43 -9.79
N GLN A 176 6.88 22.13 -8.73
CA GLN A 176 7.44 23.44 -8.43
C GLN A 176 8.54 23.33 -7.37
N PRO A 177 9.63 24.12 -7.43
CA PRO A 177 10.76 24.01 -6.49
C PRO A 177 10.41 24.35 -5.04
N TRP A 178 9.27 24.98 -4.81
CA TRP A 178 8.76 25.35 -3.48
C TRP A 178 7.82 24.31 -2.86
N SER A 179 7.61 23.17 -3.52
CA SER A 179 6.76 22.11 -2.96
C SER A 179 7.45 21.41 -1.79
N LEU A 180 6.72 21.24 -0.70
CA LEU A 180 7.18 20.49 0.45
C LEU A 180 6.84 18.99 0.29
N PRO A 181 7.67 18.09 0.83
CA PRO A 181 7.34 16.67 0.87
C PRO A 181 6.10 16.44 1.74
N VAL A 182 5.22 15.57 1.28
CA VAL A 182 4.12 15.05 2.09
C VAL A 182 4.61 13.75 2.73
N GLU A 183 4.55 13.69 4.05
CA GLU A 183 4.83 12.48 4.81
C GLU A 183 3.52 11.76 5.12
N LEU A 184 3.44 10.50 4.74
CA LEU A 184 2.34 9.60 5.09
C LEU A 184 2.90 8.50 5.98
N GLN A 185 2.29 8.31 7.13
CA GLN A 185 2.68 7.33 8.13
C GLN A 185 1.44 6.52 8.54
N GLY A 186 1.58 5.22 8.63
CA GLY A 186 0.51 4.30 9.02
C GLY A 186 1.05 3.06 9.70
#